data_400f267dc773ce6402f9d19edf989297
#
_entry.id   400f267dc773ce6402f9d19edf989297
#
_cell.length_a   1.000
_cell.length_b   1.000
_cell.length_c   1.000
_cell.angle_alpha   90.00
_cell.angle_beta   90.00
_cell.angle_gamma   90.00
#
_symmetry.space_group_name_H-M   'P 1'
#
loop_
_entity.id
_entity.type
_entity.pdbx_description
1 polymer ?
#
loop_
_entity_poly.entity_id
_entity_poly.type
_entity_poly.pdbx_seq_one_letter_code
_entity_poly.pdbx_strand_id
1 'polypeptide(L)'
;EITTRLVGSEMCIRDRVEDLIESALAVGINAFDIADCYGHGKCEQILGEVLKRRPDLREKMWIQSKCGIRMEEFTYFDFSKEHILEAVDGILERLNVDYIDSLLLHRPDALMEPAEIAEAFDLLKSQGKVIDFGVSNQNPMMMALIQKDVNQPLVANQLQLSAAFTPSFDAGFHVNMKQEAGIVRDSSIFEYCRLHDVVIQAWSVLQFDYFGGVFLGSEKYPELNHVLNRLAEKYHVSPSAVAIAWVLRYPAKMQAVIGTTKKARVAEAAKAAEIQLTRKEWYEIYLAAGNDLP
;
A
#
# COMPACT_ATOMS: atom_id res chain seq x y z
N GLU A 1 0.55 -5.99 -0.86
CA GLU A 1 0.21 -6.57 0.45
C GLU A 1 0.08 -8.08 0.31
N ILE A 2 0.99 -8.85 0.96
CA ILE A 2 0.79 -10.30 1.12
C ILE A 2 -0.01 -10.50 2.41
N THR A 3 -1.24 -10.01 2.44
CA THR A 3 -2.18 -10.34 3.49
C THR A 3 -2.99 -11.55 3.05
N THR A 4 -2.55 -12.71 3.49
CA THR A 4 -3.24 -13.95 3.19
C THR A 4 -4.03 -14.41 4.39
N ARG A 5 -5.32 -14.63 4.21
CA ARG A 5 -6.11 -15.51 5.05
C ARG A 5 -5.60 -16.94 4.79
N LEU A 6 -4.59 -17.37 5.54
CA LEU A 6 -3.99 -18.70 5.41
C LEU A 6 -4.75 -19.67 6.33
N VAL A 7 -5.54 -20.54 5.74
CA VAL A 7 -6.11 -21.72 6.41
C VAL A 7 -5.34 -22.94 5.90
N GLY A 8 -4.52 -23.55 6.75
CA GLY A 8 -3.72 -24.74 6.46
C GLY A 8 -2.81 -25.09 7.66
N SER A 9 -2.12 -26.25 7.63
CA SER A 9 -1.11 -26.52 8.63
C SER A 9 0.03 -25.49 8.52
N GLU A 10 0.62 -25.08 9.63
CA GLU A 10 1.66 -24.04 9.67
C GLU A 10 2.82 -24.31 8.69
N MET A 11 3.21 -25.57 8.51
CA MET A 11 4.26 -25.97 7.57
C MET A 11 3.87 -25.70 6.11
N CYS A 12 2.62 -26.03 5.70
CA CYS A 12 2.12 -25.74 4.36
C CYS A 12 1.97 -24.23 4.10
N ILE A 13 1.73 -23.44 5.16
CA ILE A 13 1.61 -21.98 5.04
C ILE A 13 2.98 -21.37 4.75
N ARG A 14 4.03 -21.78 5.49
CA ARG A 14 5.41 -21.30 5.32
C ARG A 14 5.97 -21.59 3.95
N ASP A 15 5.81 -22.81 3.46
CA ASP A 15 6.30 -23.22 2.12
C ASP A 15 5.60 -22.43 1.02
N ARG A 16 4.31 -22.13 1.19
CA ARG A 16 3.56 -21.26 0.25
C ARG A 16 4.00 -19.82 0.29
N VAL A 17 4.42 -19.28 1.43
CA VAL A 17 4.96 -17.92 1.56
C VAL A 17 6.34 -17.84 0.93
N GLU A 18 7.23 -18.81 1.18
CA GLU A 18 8.53 -18.90 0.54
C GLU A 18 8.40 -18.96 -0.99
N ASP A 19 7.56 -19.83 -1.49
CA ASP A 19 7.23 -19.96 -2.90
C ASP A 19 6.69 -18.67 -3.53
N LEU A 20 5.88 -17.91 -2.77
CA LEU A 20 5.31 -16.64 -3.23
C LEU A 20 6.39 -15.56 -3.31
N ILE A 21 7.29 -15.50 -2.32
CA ILE A 21 8.44 -14.58 -2.31
C ILE A 21 9.33 -14.86 -3.51
N GLU A 22 9.71 -16.10 -3.74
CA GLU A 22 10.55 -16.47 -4.90
C GLU A 22 9.87 -16.12 -6.22
N SER A 23 8.56 -16.34 -6.33
CA SER A 23 7.80 -15.98 -7.54
C SER A 23 7.73 -14.46 -7.76
N ALA A 24 7.65 -13.67 -6.69
CA ALA A 24 7.68 -12.21 -6.76
C ALA A 24 9.06 -11.72 -7.21
N LEU A 25 10.13 -12.22 -6.57
CA LEU A 25 11.51 -11.88 -6.92
C LEU A 25 11.85 -12.26 -8.35
N ALA A 26 11.37 -13.41 -8.84
CA ALA A 26 11.58 -13.86 -10.20
C ALA A 26 11.00 -12.94 -11.28
N VAL A 27 10.00 -12.12 -10.93
CA VAL A 27 9.38 -11.13 -11.84
C VAL A 27 9.73 -9.69 -11.46
N GLY A 28 10.79 -9.49 -10.63
CA GLY A 28 11.31 -8.17 -10.26
C GLY A 28 10.51 -7.44 -9.17
N ILE A 29 9.55 -8.08 -8.51
CA ILE A 29 8.84 -7.53 -7.35
C ILE A 29 9.66 -7.87 -6.10
N ASN A 30 10.32 -6.87 -5.51
CA ASN A 30 11.17 -7.02 -4.34
C ASN A 30 10.68 -6.27 -3.09
N ALA A 31 9.62 -5.48 -3.19
CA ALA A 31 9.03 -4.76 -2.06
C ALA A 31 7.93 -5.63 -1.41
N PHE A 32 8.07 -5.86 -0.10
CA PHE A 32 7.17 -6.68 0.71
C PHE A 32 6.59 -5.83 1.83
N ASP A 33 5.26 -5.66 1.80
CA ASP A 33 4.51 -4.82 2.70
C ASP A 33 3.75 -5.64 3.74
N ILE A 34 3.99 -5.34 5.00
CA ILE A 34 3.39 -6.03 6.14
C ILE A 34 2.97 -5.02 7.21
N ALA A 35 2.44 -5.44 8.34
CA ALA A 35 2.17 -4.59 9.51
C ALA A 35 2.09 -5.42 10.78
N ASP A 36 2.41 -4.80 11.91
CA ASP A 36 2.37 -5.41 13.25
C ASP A 36 0.97 -5.94 13.63
N CYS A 37 -0.08 -5.23 13.21
CA CYS A 37 -1.46 -5.61 13.49
C CYS A 37 -2.01 -6.72 12.57
N TYR A 38 -1.32 -7.09 11.46
CA TYR A 38 -1.84 -8.10 10.55
C TYR A 38 -1.81 -9.49 11.17
N GLY A 39 -3.02 -10.04 11.39
CA GLY A 39 -3.18 -11.32 12.08
C GLY A 39 -2.61 -11.32 13.50
N HIS A 40 -2.61 -10.17 14.18
CA HIS A 40 -2.00 -10.00 15.52
C HIS A 40 -0.52 -10.44 15.54
N GLY A 41 0.26 -9.95 14.57
CA GLY A 41 1.70 -10.25 14.43
C GLY A 41 2.03 -11.59 13.75
N LYS A 42 1.05 -12.47 13.50
CA LYS A 42 1.29 -13.78 12.86
C LYS A 42 1.85 -13.65 11.43
N CYS A 43 1.46 -12.62 10.70
CA CYS A 43 1.98 -12.42 9.35
C CYS A 43 3.48 -12.15 9.38
N GLU A 44 3.96 -11.35 10.32
CA GLU A 44 5.39 -11.09 10.52
C GLU A 44 6.13 -12.36 11.00
N GLN A 45 5.55 -13.10 11.95
CA GLN A 45 6.13 -14.36 12.41
C GLN A 45 6.34 -15.37 11.29
N ILE A 46 5.34 -15.55 10.41
CA ILE A 46 5.44 -16.48 9.28
C ILE A 46 6.54 -16.03 8.31
N LEU A 47 6.63 -14.74 7.99
CA LEU A 47 7.69 -14.20 7.14
C LEU A 47 9.05 -14.36 7.83
N GLY A 48 9.15 -14.09 9.13
CA GLY A 48 10.37 -14.24 9.93
C GLY A 48 10.88 -15.68 9.97
N GLU A 49 9.97 -16.66 10.05
CA GLU A 49 10.35 -18.07 9.96
C GLU A 49 10.89 -18.48 8.59
N VAL A 50 10.38 -17.86 7.50
CA VAL A 50 10.95 -18.04 6.16
C VAL A 50 12.35 -17.42 6.10
N LEU A 51 12.52 -16.19 6.57
CA LEU A 51 13.81 -15.49 6.58
C LEU A 51 14.86 -16.21 7.43
N LYS A 52 14.46 -16.81 8.56
CA LYS A 52 15.36 -17.62 9.38
C LYS A 52 15.88 -18.86 8.66
N ARG A 53 15.05 -19.50 7.82
CA ARG A 53 15.46 -20.66 6.99
C ARG A 53 16.25 -20.24 5.75
N ARG A 54 15.89 -19.06 5.20
CA ARG A 54 16.43 -18.54 3.94
C ARG A 54 16.96 -17.09 4.15
N PRO A 55 18.06 -16.95 4.91
CA PRO A 55 18.64 -15.62 5.17
C PRO A 55 19.12 -14.93 3.88
N ASP A 56 19.40 -15.69 2.81
CA ASP A 56 19.73 -15.16 1.49
C ASP A 56 18.63 -14.33 0.84
N LEU A 57 17.38 -14.45 1.31
CA LEU A 57 16.26 -13.66 0.82
C LEU A 57 16.25 -12.24 1.37
N ARG A 58 16.75 -12.03 2.61
CA ARG A 58 16.70 -10.70 3.24
C ARG A 58 17.33 -9.58 2.39
N GLU A 59 18.49 -9.86 1.80
CA GLU A 59 19.23 -8.91 0.97
C GLU A 59 18.54 -8.63 -0.38
N LYS A 60 17.63 -9.50 -0.81
CA LYS A 60 16.87 -9.36 -2.06
C LYS A 60 15.54 -8.65 -1.86
N MET A 61 15.14 -8.45 -0.59
CA MET A 61 13.83 -7.92 -0.21
C MET A 61 13.97 -6.51 0.36
N TRP A 62 13.09 -5.63 -0.05
CA TRP A 62 12.80 -4.37 0.62
C TRP A 62 11.58 -4.60 1.51
N ILE A 63 11.79 -4.61 2.83
CA ILE A 63 10.74 -4.95 3.80
C ILE A 63 10.20 -3.67 4.42
N GLN A 64 8.89 -3.45 4.25
CA GLN A 64 8.12 -2.40 4.88
C GLN A 64 7.19 -2.97 5.92
N SER A 65 7.22 -2.44 7.14
CA SER A 65 6.20 -2.72 8.14
C SER A 65 5.53 -1.44 8.62
N LYS A 66 4.52 -1.57 9.47
CA LYS A 66 3.71 -0.46 9.94
C LYS A 66 3.40 -0.64 11.43
N CYS A 67 3.25 0.48 12.15
CA CYS A 67 2.84 0.50 13.56
C CYS A 67 1.80 1.58 13.82
N GLY A 68 1.30 1.64 15.05
CA GLY A 68 0.41 2.69 15.53
C GLY A 68 -1.06 2.30 15.56
N ILE A 69 -1.44 1.06 15.21
CA ILE A 69 -2.77 0.52 15.48
C ILE A 69 -2.70 -0.41 16.69
N ARG A 70 -3.31 0.04 17.80
CA ARG A 70 -3.46 -0.78 19.00
C ARG A 70 -4.76 -1.59 18.91
N MET A 71 -4.65 -2.91 19.10
CA MET A 71 -5.78 -3.86 19.06
C MET A 71 -5.87 -4.58 20.41
N GLU A 72 -6.49 -3.89 21.35
CA GLU A 72 -6.70 -4.39 22.72
C GLU A 72 -8.19 -4.72 22.94
N GLU A 73 -8.85 -4.21 23.98
CA GLU A 73 -10.30 -4.34 24.19
C GLU A 73 -11.08 -3.66 23.05
N PHE A 74 -10.55 -2.56 22.53
CA PHE A 74 -11.03 -1.85 21.33
C PHE A 74 -9.84 -1.36 20.51
N THR A 75 -10.07 -0.98 19.27
CA THR A 75 -9.03 -0.46 18.38
C THR A 75 -8.85 1.04 18.61
N TYR A 76 -7.61 1.48 18.85
CA TYR A 76 -7.23 2.89 18.92
C TYR A 76 -5.87 3.13 18.25
N PHE A 77 -5.47 4.38 18.12
CA PHE A 77 -4.22 4.75 17.47
C PHE A 77 -3.27 5.37 18.49
N ASP A 78 -1.96 5.10 18.32
CA ASP A 78 -0.95 5.53 19.28
C ASP A 78 0.38 5.78 18.55
N PHE A 79 0.77 7.06 18.45
CA PHE A 79 2.05 7.49 17.89
C PHE A 79 2.98 8.05 18.97
N SER A 80 2.78 7.66 20.23
CA SER A 80 3.74 7.96 21.26
C SER A 80 5.12 7.37 20.95
N LYS A 81 6.16 8.02 21.40
CA LYS A 81 7.56 7.55 21.25
C LYS A 81 7.71 6.13 21.78
N GLU A 82 7.17 5.88 22.98
CA GLU A 82 7.25 4.59 23.65
C GLU A 82 6.65 3.50 22.78
N HIS A 83 5.43 3.71 22.25
CA HIS A 83 4.76 2.71 21.42
C HIS A 83 5.50 2.48 20.10
N ILE A 84 5.97 3.54 19.42
CA ILE A 84 6.71 3.38 18.15
C ILE A 84 7.96 2.53 18.36
N LEU A 85 8.73 2.77 19.43
CA LEU A 85 9.95 2.02 19.73
C LEU A 85 9.64 0.57 20.09
N GLU A 86 8.66 0.32 20.97
CA GLU A 86 8.21 -1.02 21.34
C GLU A 86 7.69 -1.81 20.12
N ALA A 87 6.89 -1.17 19.29
CA ALA A 87 6.36 -1.78 18.09
C ALA A 87 7.46 -2.23 17.13
N VAL A 88 8.49 -1.37 16.90
CA VAL A 88 9.61 -1.72 16.03
C VAL A 88 10.43 -2.87 16.60
N ASP A 89 10.71 -2.87 17.89
CA ASP A 89 11.42 -3.98 18.52
C ASP A 89 10.66 -5.31 18.35
N GLY A 90 9.34 -5.29 18.55
CA GLY A 90 8.49 -6.44 18.29
C GLY A 90 8.41 -6.85 16.81
N ILE A 91 8.41 -5.90 15.88
CA ILE A 91 8.45 -6.17 14.43
C ILE A 91 9.76 -6.90 14.07
N LEU A 92 10.90 -6.38 14.51
CA LEU A 92 12.22 -6.97 14.23
C LEU A 92 12.35 -8.37 14.82
N GLU A 93 11.87 -8.58 16.06
CA GLU A 93 11.84 -9.91 16.69
C GLU A 93 10.99 -10.89 15.90
N ARG A 94 9.75 -10.52 15.54
CA ARG A 94 8.83 -11.40 14.77
C ARG A 94 9.34 -11.70 13.38
N LEU A 95 9.96 -10.73 12.71
CA LEU A 95 10.56 -10.89 11.37
C LEU A 95 11.93 -11.62 11.42
N ASN A 96 12.53 -11.76 12.60
CA ASN A 96 13.87 -12.33 12.78
C ASN A 96 14.92 -11.61 11.90
N VAL A 97 14.92 -10.29 11.93
CA VAL A 97 15.84 -9.41 11.20
C VAL A 97 16.39 -8.30 12.11
N ASP A 98 17.54 -7.75 11.76
CA ASP A 98 18.16 -6.65 12.51
C ASP A 98 17.59 -5.29 12.13
N TYR A 99 17.01 -5.17 10.94
CA TYR A 99 16.43 -3.92 10.44
C TYR A 99 15.30 -4.15 9.42
N ILE A 100 14.46 -3.13 9.26
CA ILE A 100 13.50 -3.00 8.15
C ILE A 100 13.85 -1.81 7.27
N ASP A 101 13.47 -1.91 5.99
CA ASP A 101 13.79 -0.86 5.01
C ASP A 101 12.87 0.36 5.17
N SER A 102 11.62 0.16 5.56
CA SER A 102 10.68 1.26 5.81
C SER A 102 9.69 0.94 6.93
N LEU A 103 9.41 1.97 7.74
CA LEU A 103 8.35 1.97 8.74
C LEU A 103 7.29 3.00 8.36
N LEU A 104 6.01 2.60 8.30
CA LEU A 104 4.90 3.52 8.12
C LEU A 104 4.09 3.70 9.40
N LEU A 105 3.71 4.94 9.71
CA LEU A 105 2.65 5.23 10.66
C LEU A 105 1.31 4.87 10.02
N HIS A 106 0.63 3.82 10.54
CA HIS A 106 -0.38 3.05 9.79
C HIS A 106 -1.71 3.76 9.59
N ARG A 107 -2.18 4.52 10.58
CA ARG A 107 -3.43 5.31 10.54
C ARG A 107 -3.22 6.63 11.25
N PRO A 108 -3.99 7.69 10.89
CA PRO A 108 -3.91 8.96 11.60
C PRO A 108 -4.20 8.79 13.10
N ASP A 109 -3.29 9.29 13.93
CA ASP A 109 -3.53 9.45 15.36
C ASP A 109 -3.90 10.92 15.67
N ALA A 110 -5.09 11.12 16.21
CA ALA A 110 -5.59 12.47 16.56
C ALA A 110 -4.84 13.10 17.75
N LEU A 111 -4.15 12.27 18.54
CA LEU A 111 -3.43 12.68 19.74
C LEU A 111 -1.90 12.70 19.53
N MET A 112 -1.45 12.55 18.28
CA MET A 112 -0.02 12.54 17.97
C MET A 112 0.67 13.83 18.40
N GLU A 113 1.85 13.68 18.99
CA GLU A 113 2.79 14.76 19.23
C GLU A 113 3.99 14.62 18.28
N PRO A 114 4.16 15.52 17.30
CA PRO A 114 5.22 15.41 16.29
C PRO A 114 6.63 15.30 16.88
N ALA A 115 6.88 15.94 18.02
CA ALA A 115 8.16 15.85 18.71
C ALA A 115 8.48 14.43 19.22
N GLU A 116 7.47 13.68 19.70
CA GLU A 116 7.66 12.29 20.12
C GLU A 116 7.95 11.38 18.93
N ILE A 117 7.25 11.59 17.80
CA ILE A 117 7.54 10.89 16.55
C ILE A 117 8.96 11.17 16.08
N ALA A 118 9.41 12.44 16.14
CA ALA A 118 10.76 12.83 15.75
C ALA A 118 11.83 12.13 16.61
N GLU A 119 11.66 12.13 17.93
CA GLU A 119 12.57 11.43 18.84
C GLU A 119 12.63 9.92 18.57
N ALA A 120 11.49 9.28 18.30
CA ALA A 120 11.44 7.87 17.96
C ALA A 120 12.17 7.57 16.64
N PHE A 121 11.90 8.36 15.59
CA PHE A 121 12.51 8.18 14.27
C PHE A 121 14.02 8.43 14.30
N ASP A 122 14.47 9.48 14.98
CA ASP A 122 15.92 9.77 15.16
C ASP A 122 16.62 8.59 15.86
N LEU A 123 16.02 8.04 16.91
CA LEU A 123 16.58 6.90 17.64
C LEU A 123 16.63 5.65 16.76
N LEU A 124 15.55 5.28 16.11
CA LEU A 124 15.47 4.11 15.24
C LEU A 124 16.44 4.20 14.06
N LYS A 125 16.58 5.40 13.47
CA LYS A 125 17.54 5.67 12.39
C LYS A 125 18.97 5.53 12.89
N SER A 126 19.30 6.13 14.03
CA SER A 126 20.66 6.10 14.61
C SER A 126 21.09 4.70 15.02
N GLN A 127 20.14 3.86 15.45
CA GLN A 127 20.37 2.45 15.77
C GLN A 127 20.45 1.55 14.52
N GLY A 128 20.17 2.06 13.34
CA GLY A 128 20.11 1.30 12.11
C GLY A 128 18.95 0.30 12.01
N LYS A 129 17.93 0.43 12.88
CA LYS A 129 16.74 -0.45 12.90
C LYS A 129 15.75 -0.17 11.78
N VAL A 130 15.67 1.09 11.34
CA VAL A 130 14.79 1.54 10.26
C VAL A 130 15.56 2.44 9.30
N ILE A 131 15.47 2.17 8.00
CA ILE A 131 16.17 2.96 6.98
C ILE A 131 15.34 4.19 6.58
N ASP A 132 14.07 4.00 6.22
CA ASP A 132 13.19 5.06 5.76
C ASP A 132 11.87 5.08 6.52
N PHE A 133 11.22 6.24 6.52
CA PHE A 133 9.96 6.45 7.25
C PHE A 133 8.89 7.01 6.33
N GLY A 134 7.65 6.64 6.60
CA GLY A 134 6.50 7.13 5.84
C GLY A 134 5.22 7.04 6.65
N VAL A 135 4.11 7.23 5.98
CA VAL A 135 2.78 7.26 6.59
C VAL A 135 1.78 6.45 5.76
N SER A 136 0.61 6.23 6.32
CA SER A 136 -0.52 5.63 5.59
C SER A 136 -1.80 6.40 5.93
N ASN A 137 -2.58 6.73 4.90
CA ASN A 137 -3.85 7.45 4.99
C ASN A 137 -3.76 8.81 5.73
N GLN A 138 -2.63 9.49 5.64
CA GLN A 138 -2.45 10.83 6.19
C GLN A 138 -2.82 11.88 5.15
N ASN A 139 -3.54 12.92 5.55
CA ASN A 139 -3.80 14.07 4.70
C ASN A 139 -2.58 15.02 4.65
N PRO A 140 -2.54 15.98 3.71
CA PRO A 140 -1.41 16.89 3.54
C PRO A 140 -1.01 17.65 4.80
N MET A 141 -2.00 18.13 5.57
CA MET A 141 -1.70 18.92 6.77
C MET A 141 -1.15 18.07 7.91
N MET A 142 -1.59 16.83 8.05
CA MET A 142 -1.01 15.87 9.00
C MET A 142 0.44 15.54 8.62
N MET A 143 0.71 15.31 7.34
CA MET A 143 2.08 15.07 6.86
C MET A 143 2.97 16.29 7.12
N ALA A 144 2.49 17.49 6.82
CA ALA A 144 3.22 18.73 7.09
C ALA A 144 3.47 18.95 8.59
N LEU A 145 2.49 18.60 9.44
CA LEU A 145 2.62 18.70 10.89
C LEU A 145 3.69 17.74 11.43
N ILE A 146 3.69 16.48 10.99
CA ILE A 146 4.74 15.51 11.34
C ILE A 146 6.10 16.02 10.84
N GLN A 147 6.19 16.44 9.57
CA GLN A 147 7.44 16.85 8.94
C GLN A 147 8.03 18.13 9.54
N LYS A 148 7.26 18.88 10.32
CA LYS A 148 7.75 20.09 11.02
C LYS A 148 8.86 19.77 12.01
N ASP A 149 8.75 18.65 12.72
CA ASP A 149 9.69 18.26 13.78
C ASP A 149 10.57 17.06 13.37
N VAL A 150 10.09 16.21 12.47
CA VAL A 150 10.81 15.03 11.97
C VAL A 150 11.89 15.43 10.95
N ASN A 151 13.13 15.01 11.19
CA ASN A 151 14.28 15.28 10.30
C ASN A 151 14.30 14.40 9.04
N GLN A 152 13.78 13.18 9.13
CA GLN A 152 13.73 12.24 8.03
C GLN A 152 12.59 12.60 7.06
N PRO A 153 12.82 12.56 5.73
CA PRO A 153 11.73 12.77 4.79
C PRO A 153 10.71 11.64 4.91
N LEU A 154 9.43 11.98 4.84
CA LEU A 154 8.38 10.97 4.67
C LEU A 154 8.42 10.47 3.24
N VAL A 155 8.94 9.24 3.04
CA VAL A 155 9.20 8.71 1.68
C VAL A 155 7.96 8.18 0.99
N ALA A 156 6.93 7.78 1.76
CA ALA A 156 5.71 7.18 1.22
C ALA A 156 4.46 7.63 2.00
N ASN A 157 3.33 7.69 1.29
CA ASN A 157 1.99 7.69 1.87
C ASN A 157 1.19 6.56 1.24
N GLN A 158 0.80 5.56 2.02
CA GLN A 158 0.05 4.41 1.55
C GLN A 158 -1.45 4.68 1.62
N LEU A 159 -2.11 4.74 0.44
CA LEU A 159 -3.49 5.20 0.26
C LEU A 159 -4.34 4.15 -0.46
N GLN A 160 -5.64 4.09 -0.15
CA GLN A 160 -6.56 3.31 -0.98
C GLN A 160 -6.73 3.97 -2.33
N LEU A 161 -6.56 3.19 -3.39
CA LEU A 161 -6.79 3.64 -4.76
C LEU A 161 -7.07 2.45 -5.68
N SER A 162 -8.15 2.53 -6.42
CA SER A 162 -8.45 1.63 -7.53
C SER A 162 -9.28 2.36 -8.59
N ALA A 163 -9.51 1.75 -9.74
CA ALA A 163 -10.41 2.30 -10.75
C ALA A 163 -11.85 2.51 -10.24
N ALA A 164 -12.27 1.71 -9.26
CA ALA A 164 -13.59 1.79 -8.62
C ALA A 164 -13.55 2.47 -7.23
N PHE A 165 -12.45 3.15 -6.88
CA PHE A 165 -12.32 3.95 -5.66
C PHE A 165 -11.36 5.12 -5.93
N THR A 166 -11.90 6.29 -6.27
CA THR A 166 -11.18 7.43 -6.85
C THR A 166 -11.34 8.77 -6.13
N PRO A 167 -11.60 8.85 -4.81
CA PRO A 167 -11.89 10.13 -4.14
C PRO A 167 -10.81 11.21 -4.36
N SER A 168 -9.53 10.78 -4.48
CA SER A 168 -8.40 11.68 -4.66
C SER A 168 -8.30 12.27 -6.09
N PHE A 169 -9.02 11.72 -7.06
CA PHE A 169 -9.16 12.32 -8.39
C PHE A 169 -10.43 13.13 -8.51
N ASP A 170 -11.54 12.63 -7.95
CA ASP A 170 -12.88 13.18 -8.13
C ASP A 170 -12.96 14.64 -7.71
N ALA A 171 -12.45 14.97 -6.52
CA ALA A 171 -12.41 16.33 -6.01
C ALA A 171 -11.62 17.29 -6.91
N GLY A 172 -10.52 16.82 -7.50
CA GLY A 172 -9.68 17.58 -8.41
C GLY A 172 -10.34 17.86 -9.79
N PHE A 173 -11.19 16.95 -10.27
CA PHE A 173 -11.94 17.15 -11.51
C PHE A 173 -13.15 18.08 -11.34
N HIS A 174 -13.77 18.08 -10.17
CA HIS A 174 -15.00 18.81 -9.89
C HIS A 174 -14.79 20.08 -9.06
N VAL A 175 -13.64 20.74 -9.27
CA VAL A 175 -13.33 22.02 -8.59
C VAL A 175 -14.37 23.09 -8.91
N ASN A 176 -14.86 23.77 -7.85
CA ASN A 176 -15.90 24.82 -7.93
C ASN A 176 -17.26 24.33 -8.46
N MET A 177 -17.56 23.05 -8.32
CA MET A 177 -18.84 22.45 -8.69
C MET A 177 -19.65 22.06 -7.45
N LYS A 178 -21.00 21.99 -7.57
CA LYS A 178 -21.90 21.73 -6.43
C LYS A 178 -22.21 20.26 -6.20
N GLN A 179 -21.82 19.36 -7.10
CA GLN A 179 -22.09 17.93 -7.00
C GLN A 179 -21.27 17.25 -5.88
N GLU A 180 -21.71 16.09 -5.47
CA GLU A 180 -21.11 15.28 -4.41
C GLU A 180 -19.62 14.98 -4.68
N ALA A 181 -19.26 14.71 -5.93
CA ALA A 181 -17.88 14.46 -6.35
C ALA A 181 -16.94 15.68 -6.19
N GLY A 182 -17.50 16.91 -6.11
CA GLY A 182 -16.75 18.14 -5.84
C GLY A 182 -16.38 18.36 -4.36
N ILE A 183 -16.82 17.46 -3.45
CA ILE A 183 -16.46 17.55 -2.03
C ILE A 183 -15.05 17.06 -1.83
N VAL A 184 -14.16 17.96 -1.40
CA VAL A 184 -12.77 17.60 -1.07
C VAL A 184 -12.73 16.75 0.19
N ARG A 185 -12.42 15.47 0.04
CA ARG A 185 -12.32 14.50 1.15
C ARG A 185 -10.90 14.20 1.58
N ASP A 186 -9.93 14.45 0.71
CA ASP A 186 -8.52 14.08 0.88
C ASP A 186 -7.57 15.27 0.98
N SER A 187 -8.09 16.50 0.88
CA SER A 187 -7.31 17.74 0.97
C SER A 187 -6.17 17.83 -0.07
N SER A 188 -6.39 17.34 -1.29
CA SER A 188 -5.41 17.34 -2.40
C SER A 188 -4.13 16.54 -2.08
N ILE A 189 -4.32 15.35 -1.55
CA ILE A 189 -3.22 14.49 -1.10
C ILE A 189 -2.29 14.07 -2.25
N PHE A 190 -2.84 13.86 -3.45
CA PHE A 190 -2.06 13.45 -4.62
C PHE A 190 -1.14 14.58 -5.11
N GLU A 191 -1.64 15.80 -5.14
CA GLU A 191 -0.87 16.99 -5.50
C GLU A 191 0.23 17.26 -4.47
N TYR A 192 -0.07 17.09 -3.18
CA TYR A 192 0.93 17.18 -2.11
C TYR A 192 2.05 16.17 -2.28
N CYS A 193 1.71 14.90 -2.48
CA CYS A 193 2.70 13.83 -2.68
C CYS A 193 3.57 14.08 -3.92
N ARG A 194 2.98 14.57 -5.02
CA ARG A 194 3.75 14.94 -6.22
C ARG A 194 4.69 16.13 -5.98
N LEU A 195 4.23 17.14 -5.24
CA LEU A 195 4.99 18.36 -4.95
C LEU A 195 6.21 18.07 -4.06
N HIS A 196 6.07 17.10 -3.15
CA HIS A 196 7.11 16.75 -2.17
C HIS A 196 7.85 15.45 -2.48
N ASP A 197 7.68 14.89 -3.69
CA ASP A 197 8.34 13.65 -4.13
C ASP A 197 8.02 12.41 -3.28
N VAL A 198 6.90 12.42 -2.56
CA VAL A 198 6.42 11.29 -1.75
C VAL A 198 5.84 10.20 -2.66
N VAL A 199 6.23 8.94 -2.46
CA VAL A 199 5.69 7.80 -3.18
C VAL A 199 4.25 7.53 -2.72
N ILE A 200 3.32 7.41 -3.67
CA ILE A 200 1.95 6.99 -3.42
C ILE A 200 1.89 5.47 -3.54
N GLN A 201 1.72 4.78 -2.43
CA GLN A 201 1.53 3.33 -2.40
C GLN A 201 0.03 3.02 -2.41
N ALA A 202 -0.50 2.64 -3.57
CA ALA A 202 -1.92 2.33 -3.75
C ALA A 202 -2.24 0.94 -3.21
N TRP A 203 -3.04 0.85 -2.16
CA TRP A 203 -3.55 -0.43 -1.64
C TRP A 203 -4.96 -0.73 -2.15
N SER A 204 -5.39 -1.99 -2.09
CA SER A 204 -6.70 -2.45 -2.58
C SER A 204 -6.96 -2.14 -4.06
N VAL A 205 -5.94 -2.20 -4.89
CA VAL A 205 -5.94 -1.77 -6.31
C VAL A 205 -6.97 -2.45 -7.21
N LEU A 206 -7.61 -3.52 -6.75
CA LEU A 206 -8.67 -4.26 -7.45
C LEU A 206 -10.01 -4.25 -6.70
N GLN A 207 -10.14 -3.44 -5.64
CA GLN A 207 -11.35 -3.41 -4.81
C GLN A 207 -12.15 -2.13 -5.04
N PHE A 208 -13.45 -2.20 -4.74
CA PHE A 208 -14.35 -1.07 -4.66
C PHE A 208 -14.77 -0.83 -3.21
N ASP A 209 -15.21 0.37 -2.89
CA ASP A 209 -15.57 0.84 -1.56
C ASP A 209 -14.51 0.49 -0.50
N TYR A 210 -14.79 0.69 0.77
CA TYR A 210 -13.93 0.25 1.87
C TYR A 210 -14.17 -1.25 2.13
N PHE A 211 -13.33 -2.10 1.53
CA PHE A 211 -13.46 -3.57 1.55
C PHE A 211 -14.78 -4.11 0.98
N GLY A 212 -15.39 -3.41 0.02
CA GLY A 212 -16.65 -3.80 -0.59
C GLY A 212 -16.56 -5.02 -1.50
N GLY A 213 -15.37 -5.41 -1.92
CA GLY A 213 -15.11 -6.57 -2.77
C GLY A 213 -14.26 -6.25 -3.99
N VAL A 214 -14.04 -7.23 -4.85
CA VAL A 214 -13.25 -7.09 -6.08
C VAL A 214 -14.19 -6.71 -7.23
N PHE A 215 -13.87 -5.65 -7.97
CA PHE A 215 -14.69 -5.22 -9.11
C PHE A 215 -14.51 -6.10 -10.36
N LEU A 216 -13.36 -6.80 -10.49
CA LEU A 216 -13.12 -7.70 -11.62
C LEU A 216 -14.13 -8.87 -11.64
N GLY A 217 -14.88 -8.96 -12.73
CA GLY A 217 -15.93 -9.95 -12.90
C GLY A 217 -17.19 -9.70 -12.06
N SER A 218 -17.31 -8.56 -11.38
CA SER A 218 -18.48 -8.19 -10.60
C SER A 218 -19.58 -7.63 -11.50
N GLU A 219 -20.82 -8.10 -11.29
CA GLU A 219 -22.01 -7.57 -11.96
C GLU A 219 -22.31 -6.10 -11.57
N LYS A 220 -21.73 -5.60 -10.49
CA LYS A 220 -21.84 -4.21 -10.06
C LYS A 220 -21.09 -3.24 -11.01
N TYR A 221 -20.10 -3.74 -11.76
CA TYR A 221 -19.24 -2.95 -12.64
C TYR A 221 -19.14 -3.54 -14.05
N PRO A 222 -20.25 -3.73 -14.77
CA PRO A 222 -20.25 -4.41 -16.09
C PRO A 222 -19.46 -3.61 -17.13
N GLU A 223 -19.64 -2.29 -17.19
CA GLU A 223 -18.96 -1.41 -18.14
C GLU A 223 -17.45 -1.37 -17.89
N LEU A 224 -17.03 -1.25 -16.63
CA LEU A 224 -15.61 -1.30 -16.27
C LEU A 224 -14.99 -2.64 -16.71
N ASN A 225 -15.65 -3.75 -16.43
CA ASN A 225 -15.18 -5.08 -16.84
C ASN A 225 -15.12 -5.23 -18.37
N HIS A 226 -16.08 -4.67 -19.09
CA HIS A 226 -16.05 -4.65 -20.56
C HIS A 226 -14.81 -3.92 -21.10
N VAL A 227 -14.54 -2.72 -20.60
CA VAL A 227 -13.37 -1.91 -21.00
C VAL A 227 -12.05 -2.61 -20.63
N LEU A 228 -11.94 -3.13 -19.39
CA LEU A 228 -10.75 -3.83 -18.93
C LEU A 228 -10.45 -5.08 -19.76
N ASN A 229 -11.48 -5.89 -20.11
CA ASN A 229 -11.32 -7.07 -20.96
C ASN A 229 -10.84 -6.70 -22.37
N ARG A 230 -11.44 -5.68 -22.99
CA ARG A 230 -11.04 -5.21 -24.33
C ARG A 230 -9.60 -4.71 -24.35
N LEU A 231 -9.18 -3.96 -23.31
CA LEU A 231 -7.79 -3.48 -23.20
C LEU A 231 -6.83 -4.62 -22.88
N ALA A 232 -7.25 -5.61 -22.09
CA ALA A 232 -6.47 -6.82 -21.82
C ALA A 232 -6.15 -7.60 -23.11
N GLU A 233 -7.12 -7.75 -24.00
CA GLU A 233 -6.92 -8.33 -25.33
C GLU A 233 -5.93 -7.51 -26.15
N LYS A 234 -6.09 -6.17 -26.17
CA LYS A 234 -5.20 -5.26 -26.92
C LYS A 234 -3.75 -5.37 -26.48
N TYR A 235 -3.51 -5.45 -25.15
CA TYR A 235 -2.16 -5.47 -24.57
C TYR A 235 -1.63 -6.89 -24.33
N HIS A 236 -2.40 -7.94 -24.65
CA HIS A 236 -2.07 -9.36 -24.43
C HIS A 236 -1.73 -9.68 -22.97
N VAL A 237 -2.53 -9.16 -22.04
CA VAL A 237 -2.37 -9.31 -20.59
C VAL A 237 -3.70 -9.66 -19.93
N SER A 238 -3.69 -9.88 -18.61
CA SER A 238 -4.95 -10.05 -17.85
C SER A 238 -5.66 -8.71 -17.57
N PRO A 239 -6.98 -8.71 -17.37
CA PRO A 239 -7.71 -7.51 -16.94
C PRO A 239 -7.20 -6.93 -15.63
N SER A 240 -6.66 -7.76 -14.73
CA SER A 240 -6.04 -7.29 -13.49
C SER A 240 -4.75 -6.50 -13.74
N ALA A 241 -3.95 -6.90 -14.73
CA ALA A 241 -2.77 -6.13 -15.11
C ALA A 241 -3.13 -4.75 -15.68
N VAL A 242 -4.20 -4.67 -16.49
CA VAL A 242 -4.70 -3.37 -17.00
C VAL A 242 -5.18 -2.48 -15.85
N ALA A 243 -5.92 -3.03 -14.90
CA ALA A 243 -6.42 -2.27 -13.74
C ALA A 243 -5.27 -1.75 -12.86
N ILE A 244 -4.21 -2.53 -12.68
CA ILE A 244 -2.99 -2.10 -11.97
C ILE A 244 -2.24 -1.05 -12.79
N ALA A 245 -2.12 -1.23 -14.11
CA ALA A 245 -1.49 -0.26 -15.00
C ALA A 245 -2.21 1.09 -14.98
N TRP A 246 -3.53 1.10 -14.79
CA TRP A 246 -4.30 2.32 -14.63
C TRP A 246 -3.84 3.12 -13.41
N VAL A 247 -3.62 2.45 -12.27
CA VAL A 247 -3.05 3.08 -11.06
C VAL A 247 -1.65 3.62 -11.33
N LEU A 248 -0.77 2.80 -11.92
CA LEU A 248 0.62 3.16 -12.19
C LEU A 248 0.77 4.28 -13.24
N ARG A 249 -0.26 4.51 -14.08
CA ARG A 249 -0.24 5.53 -15.14
C ARG A 249 -0.33 6.95 -14.62
N TYR A 250 -0.81 7.17 -13.41
CA TYR A 250 -0.88 8.51 -12.83
C TYR A 250 0.53 9.13 -12.75
N PRO A 251 0.70 10.42 -13.13
CA PRO A 251 2.03 11.04 -13.22
C PRO A 251 2.59 11.47 -11.86
N ALA A 252 2.71 10.52 -10.94
CA ALA A 252 3.38 10.63 -9.64
C ALA A 252 4.34 9.44 -9.48
N LYS A 253 5.07 9.40 -8.38
CA LYS A 253 5.81 8.19 -7.97
C LYS A 253 4.79 7.17 -7.45
N MET A 254 4.28 6.30 -8.32
CA MET A 254 3.22 5.34 -8.00
C MET A 254 3.80 3.95 -7.74
N GLN A 255 3.28 3.29 -6.72
CA GLN A 255 3.55 1.88 -6.43
C GLN A 255 2.23 1.18 -6.13
N ALA A 256 1.96 0.05 -6.76
CA ALA A 256 0.77 -0.76 -6.51
C ALA A 256 1.07 -1.84 -5.47
N VAL A 257 0.30 -1.87 -4.39
CA VAL A 257 0.38 -2.91 -3.35
C VAL A 257 -0.63 -3.98 -3.70
N ILE A 258 -0.14 -5.14 -4.12
CA ILE A 258 -0.98 -6.27 -4.52
C ILE A 258 -1.15 -7.27 -3.39
N GLY A 259 -2.38 -7.78 -3.19
CA GLY A 259 -2.70 -8.81 -2.22
C GLY A 259 -3.11 -10.11 -2.93
N THR A 260 -2.23 -11.10 -3.02
CA THR A 260 -2.54 -12.39 -3.62
C THR A 260 -1.74 -13.53 -2.99
N THR A 261 -2.33 -14.71 -2.94
CA THR A 261 -1.69 -15.95 -2.52
C THR A 261 -1.35 -16.88 -3.69
N LYS A 262 -1.63 -16.42 -4.93
CA LYS A 262 -1.47 -17.23 -6.14
C LYS A 262 -0.28 -16.72 -6.95
N LYS A 263 0.76 -17.54 -7.13
CA LYS A 263 1.96 -17.23 -7.92
C LYS A 263 1.64 -16.70 -9.33
N ALA A 264 0.70 -17.34 -10.02
CA ALA A 264 0.29 -16.90 -11.35
C ALA A 264 -0.23 -15.46 -11.38
N ARG A 265 -0.93 -15.01 -10.31
CA ARG A 265 -1.42 -13.64 -10.20
C ARG A 265 -0.30 -12.64 -9.92
N VAL A 266 0.77 -13.04 -9.24
CA VAL A 266 1.96 -12.19 -9.05
C VAL A 266 2.62 -11.92 -10.40
N ALA A 267 2.86 -12.96 -11.20
CA ALA A 267 3.43 -12.82 -12.53
C ALA A 267 2.55 -11.98 -13.47
N GLU A 268 1.22 -12.15 -13.40
CA GLU A 268 0.29 -11.33 -14.19
C GLU A 268 0.29 -9.86 -13.73
N ALA A 269 0.34 -9.60 -12.44
CA ALA A 269 0.40 -8.23 -11.91
C ALA A 269 1.69 -7.51 -12.32
N ALA A 270 2.82 -8.20 -12.38
CA ALA A 270 4.10 -7.63 -12.80
C ALA A 270 4.04 -7.07 -14.23
N LYS A 271 3.26 -7.67 -15.13
CA LYS A 271 3.07 -7.17 -16.51
C LYS A 271 2.45 -5.76 -16.56
N ALA A 272 1.80 -5.32 -15.50
CA ALA A 272 1.25 -3.96 -15.43
C ALA A 272 2.30 -2.87 -15.63
N ALA A 273 3.55 -3.12 -15.20
CA ALA A 273 4.64 -2.16 -15.34
C ALA A 273 5.09 -1.95 -16.81
N GLU A 274 4.75 -2.87 -17.71
CA GLU A 274 5.09 -2.80 -19.13
C GLU A 274 3.99 -2.09 -19.95
N ILE A 275 2.80 -1.87 -19.36
CA ILE A 275 1.64 -1.31 -20.05
C ILE A 275 1.69 0.22 -20.00
N GLN A 276 1.67 0.85 -21.16
CA GLN A 276 1.55 2.30 -21.27
C GLN A 276 0.15 2.67 -21.79
N LEU A 277 -0.80 2.80 -20.87
CA LEU A 277 -2.13 3.28 -21.20
C LEU A 277 -2.04 4.70 -21.78
N THR A 278 -2.72 4.92 -22.91
CA THR A 278 -2.91 6.28 -23.45
C THR A 278 -3.77 7.10 -22.50
N ARG A 279 -3.71 8.44 -22.66
CA ARG A 279 -4.60 9.34 -21.89
C ARG A 279 -6.08 8.99 -22.09
N LYS A 280 -6.48 8.69 -23.32
CA LYS A 280 -7.86 8.33 -23.65
C LYS A 280 -8.30 7.04 -22.94
N GLU A 281 -7.47 6.01 -22.95
CA GLU A 281 -7.75 4.73 -22.25
C GLU A 281 -7.83 4.90 -20.74
N TRP A 282 -6.98 5.75 -20.17
CA TRP A 282 -7.02 6.04 -18.75
C TRP A 282 -8.36 6.65 -18.33
N TYR A 283 -8.83 7.67 -19.08
CA TYR A 283 -10.12 8.31 -18.83
C TYR A 283 -11.31 7.40 -19.18
N GLU A 284 -11.18 6.53 -20.17
CA GLU A 284 -12.21 5.54 -20.51
C GLU A 284 -12.45 4.56 -19.35
N ILE A 285 -11.37 4.07 -18.69
CA ILE A 285 -11.47 3.21 -17.52
C ILE A 285 -12.12 4.00 -16.35
N TYR A 286 -11.73 5.26 -16.13
CA TYR A 286 -12.30 6.11 -15.10
C TYR A 286 -13.81 6.28 -15.26
N LEU A 287 -14.28 6.61 -16.45
CA LEU A 287 -15.70 6.77 -16.77
C LEU A 287 -16.47 5.44 -16.67
N ALA A 288 -15.90 4.34 -17.17
CA ALA A 288 -16.51 3.02 -17.12
C ALA A 288 -16.70 2.48 -15.70
N ALA A 289 -15.94 3.00 -14.74
CA ALA A 289 -16.11 2.70 -13.32
C ALA A 289 -17.34 3.40 -12.68
N GLY A 290 -18.06 4.22 -13.44
CA GLY A 290 -19.21 4.99 -12.99
C GLY A 290 -18.85 6.37 -12.44
N ASN A 291 -17.60 6.81 -12.62
CA ASN A 291 -17.18 8.15 -12.28
C ASN A 291 -17.63 9.14 -13.36
N ASP A 292 -17.69 10.40 -13.00
CA ASP A 292 -18.17 11.48 -13.88
C ASP A 292 -17.06 12.48 -14.19
N LEU A 293 -17.18 13.13 -15.35
CA LEU A 293 -16.33 14.26 -15.74
C LEU A 293 -17.22 15.45 -16.03
N PRO A 294 -16.80 16.68 -15.66
CA PRO A 294 -17.57 17.90 -15.94
C PRO A 294 -17.67 18.20 -17.43
#